data_62b417c96348f905c0a688cf8784e918
#
_entry.id   62b417c96348f905c0a688cf8784e918
#
_cell.length_a   1.000
_cell.length_b   1.000
_cell.length_c   1.000
_cell.angle_alpha   90.00
_cell.angle_beta   90.00
_cell.angle_gamma   90.00
#
_symmetry.space_group_name_H-M   'P 1'
#
loop_
_entity.id
_entity.type
_entity.pdbx_description
1 polymer ?
#
loop_
_entity_poly.entity_id
_entity_poly.type
_entity_poly.pdbx_seq_one_letter_code
_entity_poly.pdbx_strand_id
1 'polypeptide(L)'
;VKPSMTPAELCAHLITFDTSNFGDGDSRGETPLAEEIARILRAAGYAPQLYAPEPHRASVAVRVHGRDPALPALLVHGHLDVVPAEPSQWASPPFAGQIRDGYVYGRGASDMKGTVAMMIVTLLEWARDGIAPQRDILFLFIADEEDRGAWGSHWIVDAHPELFAGVTAAIGESGGNAMCLPSAAGPEVTVFPIAVAERGTLHMKLRAEGPAGHGSRPTPDSAVTKLLGAAHRINTHRWPLHLVEPVREYIAGTNAALGYVADLDTEAGVEAAIARMGAAGEVARVTIRCSATTTMLSAGYKVNVIPGVAEAEVDVRCLPGTFESTQATLAELIGPDVAWSFTDPSRPTQFSSASPWFAAMRDALLRYDPESAVVPFCMGGGTDAKAFATLGIECFGFTPQTADPEGRTSAGVHGIDERIPVASVNGGQLILSDFLLKV
;
A
#
# COMPACT_ATOMS: atom_id res chain seq x y z
N VAL A 1 1.92 29.04 -5.25
CA VAL A 1 3.04 28.25 -4.70
C VAL A 1 4.30 29.08 -4.83
N LYS A 2 5.06 29.25 -3.75
CA LYS A 2 6.37 29.92 -3.83
C LYS A 2 7.30 29.10 -4.71
N PRO A 3 8.17 29.73 -5.55
CA PRO A 3 9.04 29.01 -6.48
C PRO A 3 10.09 28.07 -5.86
N SER A 4 10.06 27.82 -4.58
CA SER A 4 11.07 27.06 -3.81
C SER A 4 10.48 26.27 -2.63
N MET A 5 9.24 25.75 -2.76
CA MET A 5 8.71 24.87 -1.69
C MET A 5 9.49 23.56 -1.67
N THR A 6 9.88 23.14 -0.46
CA THR A 6 10.41 21.79 -0.23
C THR A 6 9.30 20.75 -0.28
N PRO A 7 9.62 19.46 -0.51
CA PRO A 7 8.62 18.39 -0.41
C PRO A 7 7.85 18.39 0.91
N ALA A 8 8.51 18.64 2.04
CA ALA A 8 7.87 18.71 3.35
C ALA A 8 6.87 19.88 3.46
N GLU A 9 7.21 21.07 2.93
CA GLU A 9 6.28 22.23 2.92
C GLU A 9 5.10 21.97 1.98
N LEU A 10 5.33 21.34 0.84
CA LEU A 10 4.25 20.98 -0.07
C LEU A 10 3.36 19.88 0.54
N CYS A 11 3.93 18.86 1.16
CA CYS A 11 3.18 17.84 1.89
C CYS A 11 2.26 18.48 2.94
N ALA A 12 2.78 19.40 3.75
CA ALA A 12 1.98 20.15 4.73
C ALA A 12 0.83 20.92 4.07
N HIS A 13 1.05 21.52 2.90
CA HIS A 13 0.00 22.18 2.12
C HIS A 13 -1.05 21.19 1.62
N LEU A 14 -0.63 20.05 1.02
CA LEU A 14 -1.57 19.06 0.49
C LEU A 14 -2.44 18.42 1.59
N ILE A 15 -1.91 18.28 2.81
CA ILE A 15 -2.65 17.76 3.96
C ILE A 15 -3.85 18.69 4.31
N THR A 16 -3.78 19.98 4.02
CA THR A 16 -4.89 20.90 4.33
C THR A 16 -6.16 20.63 3.52
N PHE A 17 -6.09 19.83 2.49
CA PHE A 17 -7.24 19.30 1.76
C PHE A 17 -7.71 18.01 2.43
N ASP A 18 -8.88 18.04 3.07
CA ASP A 18 -9.51 16.86 3.65
C ASP A 18 -10.12 16.01 2.53
N THR A 19 -9.42 14.94 2.16
CA THR A 19 -9.83 13.96 1.14
C THR A 19 -10.20 12.62 1.77
N SER A 20 -10.83 12.65 2.94
CA SER A 20 -11.23 11.44 3.67
C SER A 20 -12.16 10.57 2.84
N ASN A 21 -11.77 9.30 2.70
CA ASN A 21 -12.54 8.24 2.08
C ASN A 21 -13.10 7.32 3.18
N PHE A 22 -14.43 7.24 3.29
CA PHE A 22 -15.10 6.45 4.33
C PHE A 22 -15.45 5.03 3.87
N GLY A 23 -15.17 4.74 2.59
CA GLY A 23 -15.52 3.48 1.95
C GLY A 23 -16.96 3.44 1.44
N ASP A 24 -17.28 2.37 0.70
CA ASP A 24 -18.60 2.14 0.08
C ASP A 24 -19.14 3.33 -0.75
N GLY A 25 -18.24 4.13 -1.34
CA GLY A 25 -18.56 5.29 -2.15
C GLY A 25 -18.79 6.59 -1.35
N ASP A 26 -18.72 6.55 -0.02
CA ASP A 26 -18.78 7.77 0.81
C ASP A 26 -17.37 8.37 0.93
N SER A 27 -17.21 9.60 0.48
CA SER A 27 -15.95 10.34 0.48
C SER A 27 -16.18 11.84 0.47
N ARG A 28 -15.25 12.60 1.07
CA ARG A 28 -15.20 14.05 0.90
C ARG A 28 -14.75 14.46 -0.49
N GLY A 29 -14.09 13.57 -1.21
CA GLY A 29 -13.67 13.70 -2.59
C GLY A 29 -12.30 14.34 -2.77
N GLU A 30 -11.65 13.96 -3.85
CA GLU A 30 -10.28 14.37 -4.20
C GLU A 30 -10.25 15.58 -5.14
N THR A 31 -11.36 15.94 -5.77
CA THR A 31 -11.41 17.00 -6.81
C THR A 31 -10.77 18.32 -6.38
N PRO A 32 -11.00 18.87 -5.16
CA PRO A 32 -10.35 20.12 -4.76
C PRO A 32 -8.81 19.99 -4.73
N LEU A 33 -8.29 18.85 -4.26
CA LEU A 33 -6.86 18.58 -4.23
C LEU A 33 -6.30 18.34 -5.65
N ALA A 34 -7.01 17.59 -6.48
CA ALA A 34 -6.66 17.36 -7.87
C ALA A 34 -6.58 18.66 -8.68
N GLU A 35 -7.54 19.56 -8.49
CA GLU A 35 -7.53 20.88 -9.12
C GLU A 35 -6.36 21.75 -8.65
N GLU A 36 -6.02 21.71 -7.35
CA GLU A 36 -4.85 22.41 -6.82
C GLU A 36 -3.54 21.87 -7.42
N ILE A 37 -3.38 20.53 -7.49
CA ILE A 37 -2.22 19.91 -8.15
C ILE A 37 -2.15 20.33 -9.62
N ALA A 38 -3.26 20.25 -10.34
CA ALA A 38 -3.30 20.67 -11.75
C ALA A 38 -2.97 22.17 -11.89
N ARG A 39 -3.41 23.03 -10.98
CA ARG A 39 -3.08 24.46 -10.95
C ARG A 39 -1.57 24.67 -10.75
N ILE A 40 -0.96 23.94 -9.80
CA ILE A 40 0.48 24.01 -9.54
C ILE A 40 1.28 23.60 -10.79
N LEU A 41 0.92 22.48 -11.40
CA LEU A 41 1.61 21.94 -12.57
C LEU A 41 1.44 22.83 -13.81
N ARG A 42 0.25 23.40 -14.04
CA ARG A 42 0.03 24.39 -15.12
C ARG A 42 0.89 25.64 -14.94
N ALA A 43 1.02 26.12 -13.70
CA ALA A 43 1.87 27.28 -13.40
C ALA A 43 3.36 27.01 -13.66
N ALA A 44 3.78 25.75 -13.67
CA ALA A 44 5.12 25.30 -14.04
C ALA A 44 5.28 25.00 -15.54
N GLY A 45 4.22 25.14 -16.34
CA GLY A 45 4.25 24.95 -17.78
C GLY A 45 3.86 23.55 -18.27
N TYR A 46 3.44 22.66 -17.39
CA TYR A 46 2.89 21.35 -17.77
C TYR A 46 1.42 21.45 -18.23
N ALA A 47 0.93 20.37 -18.88
CA ALA A 47 -0.44 20.26 -19.38
C ALA A 47 -1.18 19.10 -18.66
N PRO A 48 -1.43 19.19 -17.33
CA PRO A 48 -2.13 18.15 -16.61
C PRO A 48 -3.59 18.02 -17.08
N GLN A 49 -4.06 16.79 -17.14
CA GLN A 49 -5.44 16.42 -17.46
C GLN A 49 -6.12 15.85 -16.22
N LEU A 50 -7.40 16.19 -16.04
CA LEU A 50 -8.24 15.67 -14.98
C LEU A 50 -9.11 14.55 -15.53
N TYR A 51 -9.18 13.46 -14.78
CA TYR A 51 -10.00 12.28 -15.05
C TYR A 51 -10.94 12.06 -13.88
N ALA A 52 -12.23 12.14 -14.09
CA ALA A 52 -13.22 12.06 -13.04
C ALA A 52 -14.43 11.24 -13.49
N PRO A 53 -14.64 10.03 -12.95
CA PRO A 53 -15.86 9.27 -13.17
C PRO A 53 -17.09 9.94 -12.52
N GLU A 54 -16.84 10.64 -11.41
CA GLU A 54 -17.82 11.39 -10.65
C GLU A 54 -17.28 12.80 -10.32
N PRO A 55 -18.12 13.83 -10.17
CA PRO A 55 -17.67 15.22 -10.04
C PRO A 55 -16.71 15.48 -8.86
N HIS A 56 -16.76 14.66 -7.82
CA HIS A 56 -15.93 14.81 -6.62
C HIS A 56 -14.75 13.82 -6.56
N ARG A 57 -14.63 12.88 -7.52
CA ARG A 57 -13.61 11.82 -7.55
C ARG A 57 -12.62 12.03 -8.71
N ALA A 58 -11.84 13.11 -8.65
CA ALA A 58 -10.91 13.45 -9.74
C ALA A 58 -9.48 12.96 -9.48
N SER A 59 -8.90 12.34 -10.50
CA SER A 59 -7.48 12.04 -10.61
C SER A 59 -6.80 13.00 -11.58
N VAL A 60 -5.48 13.15 -11.48
CA VAL A 60 -4.68 14.04 -12.36
C VAL A 60 -3.61 13.23 -13.07
N ALA A 61 -3.49 13.37 -14.37
CA ALA A 61 -2.40 12.80 -15.13
C ALA A 61 -1.58 13.88 -15.84
N VAL A 62 -0.26 13.72 -15.88
CA VAL A 62 0.66 14.49 -16.69
C VAL A 62 1.75 13.61 -17.27
N ARG A 63 1.88 13.61 -18.61
CA ARG A 63 2.97 12.91 -19.28
C ARG A 63 4.09 13.90 -19.57
N VAL A 64 5.29 13.59 -19.09
CA VAL A 64 6.53 14.31 -19.40
C VAL A 64 7.24 13.53 -20.50
N HIS A 65 7.44 14.16 -21.66
CA HIS A 65 8.14 13.53 -22.76
C HIS A 65 9.63 13.44 -22.51
N GLY A 66 10.17 12.26 -22.75
CA GLY A 66 11.59 11.99 -22.67
C GLY A 66 12.36 12.43 -23.92
N ARG A 67 13.69 12.36 -23.81
CA ARG A 67 14.60 12.66 -24.91
C ARG A 67 14.64 11.56 -25.97
N ASP A 68 14.34 10.32 -25.57
CA ASP A 68 14.30 9.14 -26.44
C ASP A 68 12.91 8.50 -26.40
N PRO A 69 12.04 8.78 -27.39
CA PRO A 69 10.70 8.22 -27.47
C PRO A 69 10.67 6.71 -27.80
N ALA A 70 11.81 6.11 -28.14
CA ALA A 70 11.89 4.67 -28.40
C ALA A 70 12.00 3.85 -27.10
N LEU A 71 12.35 4.48 -25.99
CA LEU A 71 12.41 3.82 -24.69
C LEU A 71 11.00 3.56 -24.15
N PRO A 72 10.77 2.42 -23.47
CA PRO A 72 9.51 2.17 -22.78
C PRO A 72 9.23 3.27 -21.75
N ALA A 73 7.98 3.70 -21.65
CA ALA A 73 7.56 4.70 -20.68
C ALA A 73 7.44 4.10 -19.26
N LEU A 74 7.59 4.95 -18.25
CA LEU A 74 7.42 4.63 -16.84
C LEU A 74 6.18 5.34 -16.29
N LEU A 75 5.35 4.65 -15.51
CA LEU A 75 4.30 5.23 -14.68
C LEU A 75 4.85 5.51 -13.28
N VAL A 76 4.61 6.72 -12.77
CA VAL A 76 4.83 7.09 -11.37
C VAL A 76 3.49 7.50 -10.79
N HIS A 77 3.02 6.79 -9.78
CA HIS A 77 1.69 7.03 -9.25
C HIS A 77 1.67 7.21 -7.73
N GLY A 78 0.63 7.89 -7.26
CA GLY A 78 0.33 8.03 -5.85
C GLY A 78 -1.10 8.49 -5.65
N HIS A 79 -1.73 8.02 -4.56
CA HIS A 79 -3.13 8.35 -4.29
C HIS A 79 -3.30 9.67 -3.54
N LEU A 80 -4.50 10.24 -3.68
CA LEU A 80 -4.89 11.54 -3.15
C LEU A 80 -5.81 11.46 -1.94
N ASP A 81 -6.60 10.40 -1.87
CA ASP A 81 -7.49 10.15 -0.75
C ASP A 81 -6.72 9.66 0.49
N VAL A 82 -7.38 9.66 1.62
CA VAL A 82 -6.83 9.22 2.90
C VAL A 82 -7.93 8.58 3.74
N VAL A 83 -7.58 7.64 4.62
CA VAL A 83 -8.54 7.11 5.59
C VAL A 83 -9.04 8.21 6.52
N PRO A 84 -10.26 8.09 7.09
CA PRO A 84 -10.82 9.07 8.00
C PRO A 84 -9.96 9.29 9.25
N ALA A 85 -10.06 10.47 9.83
CA ALA A 85 -9.45 10.81 11.11
C ALA A 85 -10.52 11.37 12.06
N GLU A 86 -10.52 10.90 13.31
CA GLU A 86 -11.38 11.42 14.38
C GLU A 86 -10.63 12.54 15.12
N PRO A 87 -10.96 13.83 14.90
CA PRO A 87 -10.17 14.95 15.41
C PRO A 87 -10.01 14.98 16.93
N SER A 88 -10.99 14.44 17.67
CA SER A 88 -10.96 14.40 19.13
C SER A 88 -9.89 13.51 19.71
N GLN A 89 -9.33 12.58 18.91
CA GLN A 89 -8.28 11.66 19.32
C GLN A 89 -6.88 12.20 19.00
N TRP A 90 -6.75 13.25 18.18
CA TRP A 90 -5.46 13.78 17.73
C TRP A 90 -4.94 14.89 18.64
N ALA A 91 -3.61 14.93 18.83
CA ALA A 91 -2.95 16.00 19.58
C ALA A 91 -3.03 17.36 18.88
N SER A 92 -3.25 17.39 17.57
CA SER A 92 -3.49 18.57 16.74
C SER A 92 -4.48 18.24 15.61
N PRO A 93 -5.19 19.22 15.02
CA PRO A 93 -6.15 18.92 13.96
C PRO A 93 -5.50 18.12 12.82
N PRO A 94 -6.10 16.99 12.39
CA PRO A 94 -5.47 16.05 11.45
C PRO A 94 -5.21 16.64 10.05
N PHE A 95 -5.94 17.69 9.67
CA PHE A 95 -5.79 18.37 8.37
C PHE A 95 -5.18 19.78 8.50
N ALA A 96 -4.40 20.04 9.56
CA ALA A 96 -3.72 21.34 9.73
C ALA A 96 -2.38 21.43 9.00
N GLY A 97 -1.78 20.31 8.58
CA GLY A 97 -0.50 20.30 7.86
C GLY A 97 0.63 20.99 8.64
N GLN A 98 0.80 20.65 9.91
CA GLN A 98 1.77 21.31 10.78
C GLN A 98 3.18 20.73 10.58
N ILE A 99 4.17 21.64 10.45
CA ILE A 99 5.58 21.27 10.52
C ILE A 99 6.10 21.68 11.89
N ARG A 100 6.50 20.70 12.71
CA ARG A 100 7.07 20.92 14.05
C ARG A 100 7.96 19.76 14.47
N ASP A 101 8.91 19.99 15.32
CA ASP A 101 9.80 19.00 15.91
C ASP A 101 10.47 18.08 14.85
N GLY A 102 10.75 18.60 13.67
CA GLY A 102 11.35 17.86 12.56
C GLY A 102 10.39 16.96 11.79
N TYR A 103 9.08 17.04 12.03
CA TYR A 103 8.05 16.27 11.33
C TYR A 103 7.05 17.15 10.59
N VAL A 104 6.45 16.60 9.55
CA VAL A 104 5.16 17.02 9.00
C VAL A 104 4.08 16.17 9.66
N TYR A 105 3.13 16.78 10.35
CA TYR A 105 2.01 16.12 11.01
C TYR A 105 0.73 16.30 10.22
N GLY A 106 -0.02 15.23 10.10
CA GLY A 106 -1.38 15.21 9.57
C GLY A 106 -1.75 13.91 8.90
N ARG A 107 -3.05 13.67 8.73
CA ARG A 107 -3.56 12.52 7.99
C ARG A 107 -3.09 12.59 6.54
N GLY A 108 -2.50 11.49 6.04
CA GLY A 108 -1.91 11.43 4.72
C GLY A 108 -0.45 11.90 4.67
N ALA A 109 0.19 12.27 5.78
CA ALA A 109 1.59 12.68 5.78
C ALA A 109 2.51 11.56 5.26
N SER A 110 2.29 10.34 5.71
CA SER A 110 3.03 9.13 5.28
C SER A 110 2.31 8.39 4.17
N ASP A 111 0.99 8.36 4.21
CA ASP A 111 0.12 7.61 3.30
C ASP A 111 -0.91 8.53 2.62
N MET A 112 -0.63 9.04 1.37
CA MET A 112 0.74 9.11 0.83
C MET A 112 1.05 10.51 0.25
N LYS A 113 0.48 11.59 0.85
CA LYS A 113 0.69 12.99 0.37
C LYS A 113 2.15 13.44 0.45
N GLY A 114 2.96 12.80 1.33
CA GLY A 114 4.41 12.99 1.34
C GLY A 114 5.05 12.58 0.01
N THR A 115 4.69 11.42 -0.52
CA THR A 115 5.15 10.95 -1.83
C THR A 115 4.59 11.78 -2.97
N VAL A 116 3.30 12.13 -2.93
CA VAL A 116 2.68 13.06 -3.90
C VAL A 116 3.45 14.37 -3.95
N ALA A 117 3.85 14.91 -2.80
CA ALA A 117 4.67 16.12 -2.74
C ALA A 117 6.06 15.93 -3.37
N MET A 118 6.72 14.78 -3.16
CA MET A 118 8.00 14.47 -3.82
C MET A 118 7.86 14.44 -5.34
N MET A 119 6.80 13.82 -5.87
CA MET A 119 6.51 13.76 -7.30
C MET A 119 6.31 15.17 -7.89
N ILE A 120 5.51 16.01 -7.24
CA ILE A 120 5.23 17.38 -7.68
C ILE A 120 6.49 18.24 -7.64
N VAL A 121 7.28 18.19 -6.54
CA VAL A 121 8.52 18.99 -6.44
C VAL A 121 9.53 18.56 -7.51
N THR A 122 9.64 17.27 -7.79
CA THR A 122 10.48 16.77 -8.90
C THR A 122 10.08 17.42 -10.24
N LEU A 123 8.78 17.45 -10.53
CA LEU A 123 8.26 18.11 -11.74
C LEU A 123 8.56 19.62 -11.75
N LEU A 124 8.39 20.32 -10.61
CA LEU A 124 8.66 21.75 -10.50
C LEU A 124 10.15 22.07 -10.71
N GLU A 125 11.05 21.25 -10.18
CA GLU A 125 12.50 21.39 -10.38
C GLU A 125 12.87 21.16 -11.85
N TRP A 126 12.34 20.11 -12.48
CA TRP A 126 12.59 19.85 -13.89
C TRP A 126 12.12 20.99 -14.79
N ALA A 127 10.94 21.55 -14.52
CA ALA A 127 10.45 22.72 -15.28
C ALA A 127 11.33 23.95 -15.09
N ARG A 128 11.75 24.24 -13.85
CA ARG A 128 12.63 25.36 -13.52
C ARG A 128 13.99 25.27 -14.24
N ASP A 129 14.57 24.06 -14.23
CA ASP A 129 15.94 23.81 -14.67
C ASP A 129 16.01 23.35 -16.13
N GLY A 130 14.88 23.24 -16.81
CA GLY A 130 14.78 22.80 -18.21
C GLY A 130 15.22 21.35 -18.42
N ILE A 131 15.00 20.51 -17.43
CA ILE A 131 15.39 19.09 -17.44
C ILE A 131 14.33 18.25 -18.14
N ALA A 132 14.77 17.37 -19.05
CA ALA A 132 13.95 16.32 -19.64
C ALA A 132 14.51 14.94 -19.25
N PRO A 133 13.67 13.98 -18.82
CA PRO A 133 14.10 12.61 -18.54
C PRO A 133 14.57 11.88 -19.81
N GLN A 134 15.12 10.67 -19.68
CA GLN A 134 15.53 9.86 -20.83
C GLN A 134 14.31 9.36 -21.62
N ARG A 135 13.31 8.83 -20.92
CA ARG A 135 12.09 8.22 -21.45
C ARG A 135 10.86 9.03 -21.08
N ASP A 136 9.74 8.75 -21.71
CA ASP A 136 8.46 9.29 -21.28
C ASP A 136 8.14 8.82 -19.87
N ILE A 137 7.66 9.74 -19.03
CA ILE A 137 7.19 9.44 -17.68
C ILE A 137 5.75 9.95 -17.54
N LEU A 138 4.85 9.05 -17.21
CA LEU A 138 3.48 9.37 -16.86
C LEU A 138 3.40 9.52 -15.34
N PHE A 139 3.10 10.72 -14.85
CA PHE A 139 2.74 10.95 -13.45
C PHE A 139 1.22 10.89 -13.32
N LEU A 140 0.75 10.08 -12.36
CA LEU A 140 -0.67 9.87 -12.10
C LEU A 140 -0.95 10.03 -10.62
N PHE A 141 -1.78 11.02 -10.27
CA PHE A 141 -2.25 11.31 -8.93
C PHE A 141 -3.70 10.83 -8.85
N ILE A 142 -3.96 9.80 -8.06
CA ILE A 142 -5.11 8.92 -8.19
C ILE A 142 -6.10 9.13 -7.04
N ALA A 143 -7.39 9.08 -7.32
CA ALA A 143 -8.46 9.05 -6.35
C ALA A 143 -8.76 7.61 -5.92
N ASP A 144 -9.36 7.42 -4.72
CA ASP A 144 -10.08 6.19 -4.31
C ASP A 144 -9.21 4.94 -4.05
N GLU A 145 -7.94 5.09 -3.71
CA GLU A 145 -7.11 3.93 -3.38
C GLU A 145 -7.57 3.26 -2.09
N GLU A 146 -7.92 4.05 -1.08
CA GLU A 146 -8.31 3.62 0.27
C GLU A 146 -9.68 2.88 0.33
N ASP A 147 -10.42 2.86 -0.81
CA ASP A 147 -11.65 2.06 -0.98
C ASP A 147 -11.67 1.35 -2.34
N ARG A 148 -10.77 0.40 -2.56
CA ARG A 148 -10.76 -0.53 -3.71
C ARG A 148 -10.43 0.09 -5.08
N GLY A 149 -10.17 1.38 -5.21
CA GLY A 149 -9.80 2.05 -6.46
C GLY A 149 -10.87 2.03 -7.56
N ALA A 150 -12.14 1.76 -7.20
CA ALA A 150 -13.23 1.61 -8.17
C ALA A 150 -13.51 2.92 -8.94
N TRP A 151 -13.28 4.07 -8.30
CA TRP A 151 -13.42 5.41 -8.86
C TRP A 151 -12.07 6.02 -9.28
N GLY A 152 -10.98 5.30 -9.07
CA GLY A 152 -9.60 5.70 -9.32
C GLY A 152 -8.91 4.82 -10.34
N SER A 153 -7.94 4.03 -9.90
CA SER A 153 -7.05 3.26 -10.76
C SER A 153 -7.77 2.26 -11.66
N HIS A 154 -8.74 1.50 -11.13
CA HIS A 154 -9.49 0.54 -11.92
C HIS A 154 -10.32 1.23 -13.00
N TRP A 155 -11.03 2.32 -12.64
CA TRP A 155 -11.81 3.07 -13.64
C TRP A 155 -10.91 3.69 -14.72
N ILE A 156 -9.76 4.27 -14.34
CA ILE A 156 -8.84 4.89 -15.31
C ILE A 156 -8.29 3.84 -16.28
N VAL A 157 -7.91 2.66 -15.77
CA VAL A 157 -7.42 1.56 -16.61
C VAL A 157 -8.47 1.09 -17.61
N ASP A 158 -9.72 0.97 -17.17
CA ASP A 158 -10.82 0.49 -18.02
C ASP A 158 -11.31 1.56 -19.01
N ALA A 159 -11.45 2.81 -18.57
CA ALA A 159 -12.03 3.90 -19.36
C ALA A 159 -11.00 4.63 -20.25
N HIS A 160 -9.73 4.63 -19.86
CA HIS A 160 -8.65 5.39 -20.49
C HIS A 160 -7.37 4.56 -20.69
N PRO A 161 -7.44 3.36 -21.28
CA PRO A 161 -6.26 2.51 -21.48
C PRO A 161 -5.20 3.18 -22.39
N GLU A 162 -5.61 4.10 -23.26
CA GLU A 162 -4.70 4.88 -24.13
C GLU A 162 -3.70 5.73 -23.35
N LEU A 163 -4.06 6.12 -22.11
CA LEU A 163 -3.17 6.89 -21.22
C LEU A 163 -1.87 6.13 -20.93
N PHE A 164 -1.94 4.79 -20.88
CA PHE A 164 -0.83 3.91 -20.57
C PHE A 164 -0.04 3.43 -21.79
N ALA A 165 -0.26 4.06 -22.98
CA ALA A 165 0.46 3.69 -24.18
C ALA A 165 1.98 3.76 -23.98
N GLY A 166 2.68 2.64 -24.25
CA GLY A 166 4.12 2.50 -24.12
C GLY A 166 4.63 2.34 -22.69
N VAL A 167 3.76 2.37 -21.66
CA VAL A 167 4.14 2.11 -20.27
C VAL A 167 4.39 0.62 -20.09
N THR A 168 5.56 0.26 -19.56
CA THR A 168 5.94 -1.15 -19.28
C THR A 168 6.23 -1.41 -17.80
N ALA A 169 6.46 -0.35 -17.02
CA ALA A 169 6.64 -0.45 -15.58
C ALA A 169 5.94 0.70 -14.85
N ALA A 170 5.63 0.46 -13.59
CA ALA A 170 5.05 1.42 -12.67
C ALA A 170 5.80 1.41 -11.34
N ILE A 171 5.95 2.58 -10.74
CA ILE A 171 6.37 2.73 -9.35
C ILE A 171 5.28 3.48 -8.57
N GLY A 172 5.00 3.02 -7.39
CA GLY A 172 4.01 3.60 -6.48
C GLY A 172 4.40 3.38 -5.02
N GLU A 173 3.41 3.36 -4.16
CA GLU A 173 3.60 3.21 -2.72
C GLU A 173 4.25 1.89 -2.29
N SER A 174 4.68 1.85 -1.03
CA SER A 174 5.20 0.67 -0.33
C SER A 174 6.60 0.21 -0.75
N GLY A 175 7.60 0.93 -0.29
CA GLY A 175 9.00 0.52 -0.40
C GLY A 175 9.95 1.67 -0.69
N GLY A 176 11.25 1.39 -0.65
CA GLY A 176 12.29 2.40 -0.78
C GLY A 176 12.53 3.24 0.49
N ASN A 177 11.80 2.98 1.56
CA ASN A 177 12.00 3.67 2.85
C ASN A 177 13.14 3.02 3.66
N ALA A 178 13.99 3.84 4.25
CA ALA A 178 15.10 3.39 5.08
C ALA A 178 14.61 2.74 6.38
N MET A 179 15.09 1.53 6.64
CA MET A 179 14.92 0.83 7.91
C MET A 179 16.28 0.68 8.58
N CYS A 180 16.51 1.42 9.68
CA CYS A 180 17.74 1.30 10.47
C CYS A 180 17.58 0.14 11.46
N LEU A 181 18.38 -0.91 11.31
CA LEU A 181 18.28 -2.16 12.05
C LEU A 181 19.57 -2.47 12.81
N PRO A 182 19.52 -2.94 14.07
CA PRO A 182 20.69 -3.36 14.81
C PRO A 182 21.34 -4.59 14.17
N SER A 183 22.67 -4.56 13.98
CA SER A 183 23.41 -5.68 13.39
C SER A 183 24.14 -6.52 14.43
N ALA A 184 24.57 -7.73 14.04
CA ALA A 184 25.40 -8.60 14.86
C ALA A 184 26.77 -7.99 15.19
N ALA A 185 27.29 -7.08 14.35
CA ALA A 185 28.56 -6.38 14.54
C ALA A 185 28.45 -5.15 15.47
N GLY A 186 27.24 -4.75 15.85
CA GLY A 186 26.95 -3.66 16.75
C GLY A 186 26.44 -2.37 16.09
N PRO A 187 27.05 -1.82 15.03
CA PRO A 187 26.47 -0.67 14.31
C PRO A 187 25.14 -1.02 13.64
N GLU A 188 24.25 -0.03 13.54
CA GLU A 188 23.03 -0.16 12.74
C GLU A 188 23.37 -0.28 11.25
N VAL A 189 22.54 -1.03 10.54
CA VAL A 189 22.58 -1.17 9.08
C VAL A 189 21.29 -0.64 8.51
N THR A 190 21.38 0.16 7.45
CA THR A 190 20.22 0.61 6.70
C THR A 190 19.82 -0.47 5.69
N VAL A 191 18.54 -0.85 5.72
CA VAL A 191 17.93 -1.75 4.74
C VAL A 191 16.81 -0.99 4.03
N PHE A 192 16.81 -1.04 2.69
CA PHE A 192 15.75 -0.50 1.85
C PHE A 192 14.95 -1.65 1.22
N PRO A 193 13.73 -1.94 1.65
CA PRO A 193 12.86 -2.88 0.97
C PRO A 193 12.22 -2.22 -0.27
N ILE A 194 12.13 -2.94 -1.39
CA ILE A 194 11.38 -2.53 -2.59
C ILE A 194 10.28 -3.57 -2.82
N ALA A 195 9.01 -3.16 -2.85
CA ALA A 195 7.94 -4.10 -3.10
C ALA A 195 7.98 -4.60 -4.55
N VAL A 196 7.98 -5.91 -4.71
CA VAL A 196 7.88 -6.61 -6.01
C VAL A 196 6.69 -7.56 -6.03
N ALA A 197 5.96 -7.66 -4.94
CA ALA A 197 4.79 -8.51 -4.82
C ALA A 197 3.81 -7.92 -3.79
N GLU A 198 2.54 -8.26 -3.95
CA GLU A 198 1.46 -7.89 -3.03
C GLU A 198 0.57 -9.08 -2.76
N ARG A 199 0.02 -9.14 -1.55
CA ARG A 199 -1.02 -10.13 -1.22
C ARG A 199 -2.31 -9.81 -1.96
N GLY A 200 -3.03 -10.86 -2.33
CA GLY A 200 -4.41 -10.76 -2.81
C GLY A 200 -5.40 -10.74 -1.66
N THR A 201 -6.61 -10.28 -1.95
CA THR A 201 -7.74 -10.30 -1.03
C THR A 201 -8.82 -11.26 -1.51
N LEU A 202 -9.46 -11.93 -0.57
CA LEU A 202 -10.62 -12.80 -0.76
C LEU A 202 -11.63 -12.49 0.36
N HIS A 203 -11.92 -11.19 0.56
CA HIS A 203 -12.91 -10.78 1.55
C HIS A 203 -14.24 -11.48 1.28
N MET A 204 -14.90 -11.95 2.33
CA MET A 204 -16.10 -12.75 2.15
C MET A 204 -17.15 -12.48 3.20
N LYS A 205 -18.41 -12.67 2.81
CA LYS A 205 -19.57 -12.70 3.68
C LYS A 205 -19.99 -14.13 3.92
N LEU A 206 -20.26 -14.45 5.16
CA LEU A 206 -20.83 -15.71 5.61
C LEU A 206 -22.26 -15.46 6.09
N ARG A 207 -23.18 -16.35 5.73
CA ARG A 207 -24.57 -16.30 6.17
C ARG A 207 -25.08 -17.69 6.54
N ALA A 208 -25.49 -17.84 7.79
CA ALA A 208 -26.13 -19.05 8.27
C ALA A 208 -27.60 -18.81 8.53
N GLU A 209 -28.42 -19.81 8.23
CA GLU A 209 -29.84 -19.82 8.51
C GLU A 209 -30.20 -21.02 9.41
N GLY A 210 -31.22 -20.84 10.25
CA GLY A 210 -31.68 -21.87 11.15
C GLY A 210 -33.05 -21.54 11.74
N PRO A 211 -33.65 -22.50 12.50
CA PRO A 211 -34.93 -22.27 13.12
C PRO A 211 -34.86 -21.12 14.14
N ALA A 212 -35.74 -20.14 13.99
CA ALA A 212 -35.96 -19.11 15.00
C ALA A 212 -36.84 -19.67 16.13
N GLY A 213 -36.65 -19.17 17.36
CA GLY A 213 -37.43 -19.69 18.46
C GLY A 213 -37.23 -19.01 19.81
N HIS A 214 -37.83 -19.57 20.83
CA HIS A 214 -37.72 -19.08 22.21
C HIS A 214 -36.37 -19.51 22.81
N GLY A 215 -35.59 -18.60 23.40
CA GLY A 215 -34.25 -18.86 23.94
C GLY A 215 -34.17 -19.97 24.99
N SER A 216 -35.25 -20.24 25.70
CA SER A 216 -35.32 -21.38 26.67
C SER A 216 -35.49 -22.75 26.01
N ARG A 217 -35.60 -22.81 24.69
CA ARG A 217 -35.73 -24.08 23.94
C ARG A 217 -34.53 -24.25 23.05
N PRO A 218 -33.38 -24.82 23.53
CA PRO A 218 -32.15 -24.95 22.78
C PRO A 218 -32.36 -25.68 21.46
N THR A 219 -31.78 -25.14 20.40
CA THR A 219 -31.83 -25.71 19.04
C THR A 219 -30.39 -25.91 18.60
N PRO A 220 -29.91 -27.16 18.43
CA PRO A 220 -28.52 -27.42 18.01
C PRO A 220 -28.20 -26.87 16.64
N ASP A 221 -29.20 -26.81 15.71
CA ASP A 221 -29.06 -26.34 14.35
C ASP A 221 -29.36 -24.82 14.18
N SER A 222 -29.21 -24.06 15.26
CA SER A 222 -29.45 -22.61 15.15
C SER A 222 -28.47 -21.93 14.21
N ALA A 223 -28.89 -20.84 13.55
CA ALA A 223 -28.05 -20.05 12.66
C ALA A 223 -26.73 -19.62 13.36
N VAL A 224 -26.82 -19.21 14.63
CA VAL A 224 -25.66 -18.80 15.43
C VAL A 224 -24.69 -19.96 15.64
N THR A 225 -25.18 -21.17 15.98
CA THR A 225 -24.31 -22.35 16.19
C THR A 225 -23.54 -22.71 14.92
N LYS A 226 -24.22 -22.72 13.77
CA LYS A 226 -23.59 -23.00 12.46
C LYS A 226 -22.52 -21.97 12.13
N LEU A 227 -22.82 -20.66 12.24
CA LEU A 227 -21.90 -19.59 11.94
C LEU A 227 -20.68 -19.60 12.85
N LEU A 228 -20.87 -19.74 14.15
CA LEU A 228 -19.76 -19.81 15.13
C LEU A 228 -18.85 -21.01 14.87
N GLY A 229 -19.42 -22.16 14.46
CA GLY A 229 -18.65 -23.32 14.07
C GLY A 229 -17.75 -23.05 12.85
N ALA A 230 -18.27 -22.42 11.80
CA ALA A 230 -17.49 -22.04 10.64
C ALA A 230 -16.42 -21.00 10.98
N ALA A 231 -16.81 -19.92 11.66
CA ALA A 231 -15.88 -18.87 12.09
C ALA A 231 -14.75 -19.43 12.98
N HIS A 232 -15.06 -20.34 13.90
CA HIS A 232 -14.04 -21.00 14.72
C HIS A 232 -13.04 -21.78 13.88
N ARG A 233 -13.49 -22.60 12.92
CA ARG A 233 -12.59 -23.35 12.03
C ARG A 233 -11.71 -22.42 11.20
N ILE A 234 -12.25 -21.33 10.68
CA ILE A 234 -11.48 -20.32 9.91
C ILE A 234 -10.42 -19.67 10.80
N ASN A 235 -10.80 -19.14 11.95
CA ASN A 235 -9.88 -18.38 12.83
C ASN A 235 -8.80 -19.26 13.50
N THR A 236 -9.03 -20.57 13.63
CA THR A 236 -8.07 -21.49 14.23
C THR A 236 -7.27 -22.29 13.20
N HIS A 237 -7.58 -22.14 11.90
CA HIS A 237 -6.85 -22.81 10.84
C HIS A 237 -5.40 -22.32 10.77
N ARG A 238 -4.47 -23.27 10.84
CA ARG A 238 -3.04 -22.97 10.66
C ARG A 238 -2.67 -23.05 9.19
N TRP A 239 -2.60 -21.90 8.54
CA TRP A 239 -2.17 -21.83 7.16
C TRP A 239 -0.74 -22.33 7.00
N PRO A 240 -0.45 -23.14 5.97
CA PRO A 240 0.89 -23.66 5.74
C PRO A 240 1.89 -22.54 5.45
N LEU A 241 3.16 -22.79 5.79
CA LEU A 241 4.27 -21.93 5.38
C LEU A 241 4.37 -21.92 3.85
N HIS A 242 4.39 -20.74 3.26
CA HIS A 242 4.52 -20.54 1.82
C HIS A 242 5.44 -19.36 1.54
N LEU A 243 6.73 -19.63 1.38
CA LEU A 243 7.72 -18.62 1.09
C LEU A 243 7.80 -18.39 -0.43
N VAL A 244 7.07 -17.40 -0.93
CA VAL A 244 7.28 -16.92 -2.31
C VAL A 244 8.68 -16.32 -2.44
N GLU A 245 9.22 -16.30 -3.67
CA GLU A 245 10.61 -15.89 -3.90
C GLU A 245 10.95 -14.51 -3.29
N PRO A 246 10.13 -13.44 -3.46
CA PRO A 246 10.42 -12.14 -2.82
C PRO A 246 10.48 -12.20 -1.29
N VAL A 247 9.67 -13.03 -0.65
CA VAL A 247 9.69 -13.19 0.80
C VAL A 247 10.95 -13.94 1.25
N ARG A 248 11.34 -14.97 0.50
CA ARG A 248 12.60 -15.71 0.75
C ARG A 248 13.81 -14.79 0.62
N GLU A 249 13.87 -14.00 -0.46
CA GLU A 249 14.94 -13.02 -0.70
C GLU A 249 14.97 -11.92 0.37
N TYR A 250 13.79 -11.43 0.80
CA TYR A 250 13.67 -10.44 1.86
C TYR A 250 14.27 -10.93 3.17
N ILE A 251 13.88 -12.13 3.62
CA ILE A 251 14.37 -12.70 4.87
C ILE A 251 15.87 -13.00 4.77
N ALA A 252 16.32 -13.63 3.68
CA ALA A 252 17.73 -13.98 3.48
C ALA A 252 18.60 -12.72 3.38
N GLY A 253 18.23 -11.76 2.54
CA GLY A 253 18.99 -10.54 2.29
C GLY A 253 19.06 -9.64 3.54
N THR A 254 17.95 -9.47 4.27
CA THR A 254 17.96 -8.71 5.53
C THR A 254 18.85 -9.39 6.57
N ASN A 255 18.73 -10.72 6.77
CA ASN A 255 19.62 -11.43 7.70
C ASN A 255 21.09 -11.30 7.29
N ALA A 256 21.42 -11.40 5.99
CA ALA A 256 22.78 -11.23 5.50
C ALA A 256 23.33 -9.83 5.81
N ALA A 257 22.54 -8.79 5.58
CA ALA A 257 22.88 -7.40 5.94
C ALA A 257 23.15 -7.24 7.43
N LEU A 258 22.38 -7.92 8.28
CA LEU A 258 22.56 -7.92 9.74
C LEU A 258 23.73 -8.81 10.22
N GLY A 259 24.43 -9.53 9.33
CA GLY A 259 25.55 -10.41 9.66
C GLY A 259 25.12 -11.83 10.08
N TYR A 260 23.93 -12.29 9.70
CA TYR A 260 23.42 -13.61 10.01
C TYR A 260 23.19 -14.44 8.73
N VAL A 261 23.23 -15.75 8.88
CA VAL A 261 22.76 -16.70 7.85
C VAL A 261 21.36 -17.19 8.23
N ALA A 262 20.40 -17.06 7.30
CA ALA A 262 19.04 -17.54 7.50
C ALA A 262 18.91 -19.01 7.06
N ASP A 263 18.37 -19.88 7.94
CA ASP A 263 17.84 -21.18 7.54
C ASP A 263 16.39 -20.99 7.10
N LEU A 264 16.12 -21.20 5.82
CA LEU A 264 14.77 -21.05 5.22
C LEU A 264 14.17 -22.41 4.77
N ASP A 265 14.80 -23.51 5.13
CA ASP A 265 14.34 -24.86 4.76
C ASP A 265 13.45 -25.49 5.84
N THR A 266 13.51 -24.96 7.06
CA THR A 266 12.68 -25.40 8.17
C THR A 266 11.81 -24.27 8.72
N GLU A 267 10.62 -24.60 9.22
CA GLU A 267 9.74 -23.62 9.83
C GLU A 267 10.41 -22.95 11.05
N ALA A 268 11.12 -23.71 11.86
CA ALA A 268 11.85 -23.17 13.01
C ALA A 268 12.99 -22.25 12.59
N GLY A 269 13.67 -22.55 11.49
CA GLY A 269 14.71 -21.70 10.91
C GLY A 269 14.15 -20.36 10.40
N VAL A 270 13.01 -20.39 9.69
CA VAL A 270 12.30 -19.19 9.21
C VAL A 270 11.88 -18.30 10.39
N GLU A 271 11.25 -18.87 11.41
CA GLU A 271 10.84 -18.11 12.60
C GLU A 271 12.05 -17.50 13.35
N ALA A 272 13.17 -18.24 13.45
CA ALA A 272 14.39 -17.72 14.05
C ALA A 272 15.03 -16.60 13.19
N ALA A 273 15.01 -16.72 11.87
CA ALA A 273 15.49 -15.69 10.96
C ALA A 273 14.66 -14.41 11.08
N ILE A 274 13.32 -14.52 11.07
CA ILE A 274 12.40 -13.39 11.23
C ILE A 274 12.60 -12.70 12.60
N ALA A 275 12.78 -13.47 13.67
CA ALA A 275 12.99 -12.90 15.00
C ALA A 275 14.25 -12.03 15.11
N ARG A 276 15.29 -12.29 14.30
CA ARG A 276 16.54 -11.49 14.27
C ARG A 276 16.38 -10.16 13.53
N MET A 277 15.36 -10.04 12.68
CA MET A 277 15.15 -8.87 11.82
C MET A 277 14.51 -7.68 12.55
N GLY A 278 14.11 -7.82 13.82
CA GLY A 278 13.45 -6.75 14.57
C GLY A 278 12.19 -6.24 13.85
N ALA A 279 12.09 -4.93 13.64
CA ALA A 279 10.94 -4.32 12.96
C ALA A 279 10.74 -4.83 11.52
N ALA A 280 11.82 -5.14 10.80
CA ALA A 280 11.72 -5.74 9.46
C ALA A 280 11.10 -7.15 9.49
N GLY A 281 11.23 -7.87 10.62
CA GLY A 281 10.62 -9.17 10.82
C GLY A 281 9.09 -9.13 10.85
N GLU A 282 8.49 -8.05 11.34
CA GLU A 282 7.03 -7.90 11.35
C GLU A 282 6.47 -7.80 9.91
N VAL A 283 7.20 -7.18 8.99
CA VAL A 283 6.86 -7.16 7.56
C VAL A 283 6.89 -8.57 6.96
N ALA A 284 7.92 -9.36 7.28
CA ALA A 284 8.01 -10.75 6.82
C ALA A 284 6.87 -11.62 7.40
N ARG A 285 6.58 -11.47 8.68
CA ARG A 285 5.64 -12.32 9.44
C ARG A 285 4.24 -12.39 8.81
N VAL A 286 3.76 -11.29 8.25
CA VAL A 286 2.43 -11.24 7.61
C VAL A 286 2.43 -11.81 6.19
N THR A 287 3.60 -12.12 5.60
CA THR A 287 3.73 -12.57 4.21
C THR A 287 4.31 -13.99 4.06
N ILE A 288 4.55 -14.71 5.16
CA ILE A 288 4.99 -16.12 5.10
C ILE A 288 3.85 -17.13 5.03
N ARG A 289 2.59 -16.68 5.20
CA ARG A 289 1.38 -17.51 5.19
C ARG A 289 0.20 -16.71 4.66
N CYS A 290 -0.80 -17.40 4.11
CA CYS A 290 -2.14 -16.82 3.96
C CYS A 290 -2.73 -16.53 5.35
N SER A 291 -3.78 -15.73 5.39
CA SER A 291 -4.52 -15.47 6.63
C SER A 291 -6.01 -15.30 6.36
N ALA A 292 -6.84 -15.69 7.33
CA ALA A 292 -8.26 -15.44 7.32
C ALA A 292 -8.71 -15.11 8.75
N THR A 293 -9.36 -13.97 8.92
CA THR A 293 -9.78 -13.46 10.23
C THR A 293 -11.22 -12.98 10.15
N THR A 294 -12.08 -13.53 11.01
CA THR A 294 -13.45 -13.01 11.14
C THR A 294 -13.40 -11.66 11.83
N THR A 295 -13.81 -10.61 11.13
CA THR A 295 -13.73 -9.22 11.60
C THR A 295 -15.06 -8.64 12.03
N MET A 296 -16.18 -9.15 11.47
CA MET A 296 -17.52 -8.71 11.81
C MET A 296 -18.44 -9.89 12.09
N LEU A 297 -19.32 -9.75 13.10
CA LEU A 297 -20.33 -10.72 13.49
C LEU A 297 -21.63 -10.02 13.83
N SER A 298 -22.74 -10.51 13.28
CA SER A 298 -24.08 -9.97 13.54
C SER A 298 -25.10 -11.09 13.69
N ALA A 299 -25.83 -11.12 14.82
CA ALA A 299 -26.93 -12.06 15.05
C ALA A 299 -27.83 -11.60 16.18
N GLY A 300 -29.15 -11.79 16.01
CA GLY A 300 -30.14 -11.59 17.07
C GLY A 300 -30.43 -10.12 17.40
N TYR A 301 -31.51 -9.90 18.14
CA TYR A 301 -31.97 -8.58 18.56
C TYR A 301 -32.51 -8.57 20.00
N LYS A 302 -32.68 -9.72 20.60
CA LYS A 302 -33.21 -9.87 21.98
C LYS A 302 -32.72 -11.15 22.63
N VAL A 303 -32.29 -11.09 23.88
CA VAL A 303 -31.63 -12.20 24.60
C VAL A 303 -32.47 -13.48 24.69
N ASN A 304 -33.81 -13.38 24.73
CA ASN A 304 -34.71 -14.54 24.86
C ASN A 304 -35.26 -15.04 23.52
N VAL A 305 -34.66 -14.63 22.36
CA VAL A 305 -35.03 -15.03 21.02
C VAL A 305 -33.86 -15.69 20.32
N ILE A 306 -34.02 -16.91 19.81
CA ILE A 306 -33.07 -17.57 18.92
C ILE A 306 -33.25 -16.94 17.52
N PRO A 307 -32.23 -16.25 16.95
CA PRO A 307 -32.36 -15.65 15.63
C PRO A 307 -32.37 -16.69 14.51
N GLY A 308 -33.15 -16.42 13.46
CA GLY A 308 -33.20 -17.26 12.26
C GLY A 308 -32.04 -17.06 11.29
N VAL A 309 -31.27 -15.98 11.47
CA VAL A 309 -30.13 -15.61 10.61
C VAL A 309 -28.97 -15.15 11.48
N ALA A 310 -27.75 -15.49 11.08
CA ALA A 310 -26.50 -14.99 11.60
C ALA A 310 -25.52 -14.73 10.45
N GLU A 311 -24.77 -13.62 10.52
CA GLU A 311 -23.87 -13.18 9.47
C GLU A 311 -22.49 -12.84 10.02
N ALA A 312 -21.45 -13.02 9.19
CA ALA A 312 -20.08 -12.63 9.52
C ALA A 312 -19.37 -12.12 8.26
N GLU A 313 -18.36 -11.28 8.46
CA GLU A 313 -17.40 -10.91 7.44
C GLU A 313 -16.00 -11.38 7.82
N VAL A 314 -15.25 -11.84 6.80
CA VAL A 314 -13.92 -12.41 6.98
C VAL A 314 -12.94 -11.65 6.09
N ASP A 315 -11.91 -11.08 6.70
CA ASP A 315 -10.73 -10.57 5.96
C ASP A 315 -9.83 -11.75 5.62
N VAL A 316 -9.67 -12.01 4.33
CA VAL A 316 -8.82 -13.09 3.82
C VAL A 316 -7.72 -12.50 2.97
N ARG A 317 -6.47 -12.88 3.27
CA ARG A 317 -5.29 -12.48 2.54
C ARG A 317 -4.56 -13.70 1.99
N CYS A 318 -4.31 -13.73 0.68
CA CYS A 318 -3.60 -14.82 0.01
C CYS A 318 -2.28 -14.35 -0.61
N LEU A 319 -1.33 -15.27 -0.68
CA LEU A 319 -0.01 -15.04 -1.26
C LEU A 319 0.00 -15.32 -2.78
N PRO A 320 0.95 -14.77 -3.54
CA PRO A 320 1.17 -15.17 -4.92
C PRO A 320 1.22 -16.70 -5.08
N GLY A 321 0.50 -17.21 -6.08
CA GLY A 321 0.40 -18.65 -6.36
C GLY A 321 -0.57 -19.44 -5.47
N THR A 322 -1.25 -18.79 -4.49
CA THR A 322 -2.14 -19.52 -3.56
C THR A 322 -3.62 -19.15 -3.68
N PHE A 323 -3.99 -18.32 -4.64
CA PHE A 323 -5.36 -17.77 -4.74
C PHE A 323 -6.44 -18.87 -4.79
N GLU A 324 -6.32 -19.82 -5.71
CA GLU A 324 -7.29 -20.91 -5.89
C GLU A 324 -7.27 -21.91 -4.73
N SER A 325 -6.08 -22.25 -4.21
CA SER A 325 -5.96 -23.15 -3.05
C SER A 325 -6.51 -22.55 -1.77
N THR A 326 -6.37 -21.22 -1.60
CA THR A 326 -6.97 -20.50 -0.48
C THR A 326 -8.50 -20.56 -0.54
N GLN A 327 -9.09 -20.34 -1.73
CA GLN A 327 -10.53 -20.47 -1.93
C GLN A 327 -11.03 -21.90 -1.59
N ALA A 328 -10.34 -22.92 -2.07
CA ALA A 328 -10.71 -24.32 -1.80
C ALA A 328 -10.65 -24.63 -0.29
N THR A 329 -9.60 -24.21 0.39
CA THR A 329 -9.45 -24.38 1.84
C THR A 329 -10.56 -23.67 2.61
N LEU A 330 -10.93 -22.44 2.22
CA LEU A 330 -12.03 -21.70 2.85
C LEU A 330 -13.37 -22.43 2.68
N ALA A 331 -13.67 -22.94 1.48
CA ALA A 331 -14.87 -23.69 1.23
C ALA A 331 -15.00 -24.95 2.14
N GLU A 332 -13.89 -25.67 2.34
CA GLU A 332 -13.84 -26.80 3.28
C GLU A 332 -14.04 -26.37 4.74
N LEU A 333 -13.40 -25.28 5.17
CA LEU A 333 -13.50 -24.77 6.53
C LEU A 333 -14.91 -24.26 6.86
N ILE A 334 -15.57 -23.62 5.90
CA ILE A 334 -16.94 -23.11 6.07
C ILE A 334 -17.92 -24.28 6.21
N GLY A 335 -17.80 -25.28 5.34
CA GLY A 335 -18.69 -26.44 5.30
C GLY A 335 -20.05 -26.13 4.66
N PRO A 336 -20.93 -27.13 4.55
CA PRO A 336 -22.16 -27.05 3.77
C PRO A 336 -23.31 -26.25 4.42
N ASP A 337 -23.23 -25.97 5.73
CA ASP A 337 -24.35 -25.40 6.51
C ASP A 337 -24.35 -23.86 6.52
N VAL A 338 -23.36 -23.24 5.92
CA VAL A 338 -23.17 -21.77 5.86
C VAL A 338 -22.99 -21.34 4.41
N ALA A 339 -23.88 -20.48 3.95
CA ALA A 339 -23.73 -19.83 2.65
C ALA A 339 -22.61 -18.76 2.71
N TRP A 340 -21.89 -18.59 1.62
CA TRP A 340 -20.83 -17.61 1.54
C TRP A 340 -20.66 -17.04 0.13
N SER A 341 -20.11 -15.85 0.04
CA SER A 341 -19.73 -15.20 -1.22
C SER A 341 -18.51 -14.31 -0.98
N PHE A 342 -17.68 -14.15 -2.01
CA PHE A 342 -16.65 -13.11 -2.00
C PHE A 342 -17.29 -11.75 -2.26
N THR A 343 -16.79 -10.72 -1.58
CA THR A 343 -17.25 -9.33 -1.73
C THR A 343 -16.39 -8.55 -2.70
N ASP A 344 -15.07 -8.78 -2.65
CA ASP A 344 -14.10 -8.08 -3.50
C ASP A 344 -12.85 -8.96 -3.69
N PRO A 345 -12.89 -9.93 -4.60
CA PRO A 345 -11.74 -10.79 -4.84
C PRO A 345 -10.69 -10.07 -5.69
N SER A 346 -9.51 -9.87 -5.13
CA SER A 346 -8.37 -9.29 -5.83
C SER A 346 -7.18 -10.25 -5.82
N ARG A 347 -6.65 -10.57 -7.00
CA ARG A 347 -5.52 -11.49 -7.14
C ARG A 347 -4.23 -10.89 -6.58
N PRO A 348 -3.37 -11.70 -5.97
CA PRO A 348 -2.03 -11.26 -5.61
C PRO A 348 -1.20 -11.00 -6.88
N THR A 349 -0.25 -10.07 -6.78
CA THR A 349 0.71 -9.79 -7.85
C THR A 349 2.12 -10.17 -7.43
N GLN A 350 2.95 -10.52 -8.40
CA GLN A 350 4.38 -10.75 -8.19
C GLN A 350 5.14 -10.46 -9.48
N PHE A 351 6.19 -9.66 -9.34
CA PHE A 351 7.14 -9.31 -10.40
C PHE A 351 8.55 -9.78 -10.01
N SER A 352 9.49 -9.70 -10.93
CA SER A 352 10.83 -10.22 -10.72
C SER A 352 11.76 -9.20 -10.10
N SER A 353 12.48 -9.56 -9.05
CA SER A 353 13.62 -8.80 -8.52
C SER A 353 14.83 -8.78 -9.47
N ALA A 354 14.84 -9.64 -10.50
CA ALA A 354 15.83 -9.60 -11.58
C ALA A 354 15.48 -8.60 -12.71
N SER A 355 14.34 -7.89 -12.60
CA SER A 355 13.95 -6.86 -13.57
C SER A 355 14.98 -5.72 -13.64
N PRO A 356 15.27 -5.18 -14.85
CA PRO A 356 16.09 -3.99 -14.99
C PRO A 356 15.56 -2.78 -14.20
N TRP A 357 14.25 -2.71 -13.99
CA TRP A 357 13.60 -1.67 -13.19
C TRP A 357 13.98 -1.78 -11.71
N PHE A 358 13.94 -2.99 -11.15
CA PHE A 358 14.41 -3.22 -9.78
C PHE A 358 15.89 -2.87 -9.63
N ALA A 359 16.73 -3.27 -10.58
CA ALA A 359 18.15 -2.93 -10.57
C ALA A 359 18.37 -1.41 -10.58
N ALA A 360 17.63 -0.66 -11.39
CA ALA A 360 17.73 0.80 -11.46
C ALA A 360 17.30 1.49 -10.15
N MET A 361 16.23 1.00 -9.49
CA MET A 361 15.77 1.48 -8.17
C MET A 361 16.82 1.19 -7.10
N ARG A 362 17.34 -0.04 -7.05
CA ARG A 362 18.44 -0.43 -6.15
C ARG A 362 19.66 0.48 -6.33
N ASP A 363 20.08 0.69 -7.57
CA ASP A 363 21.27 1.50 -7.86
C ASP A 363 21.06 2.98 -7.48
N ALA A 364 19.82 3.50 -7.53
CA ALA A 364 19.52 4.84 -7.04
C ALA A 364 19.68 4.94 -5.52
N LEU A 365 19.17 3.96 -4.78
CA LEU A 365 19.34 3.88 -3.32
C LEU A 365 20.81 3.73 -2.92
N LEU A 366 21.56 2.87 -3.58
CA LEU A 366 22.98 2.62 -3.30
C LEU A 366 23.88 3.82 -3.69
N ARG A 367 23.48 4.68 -4.63
CA ARG A 367 24.18 5.95 -4.89
C ARG A 367 24.01 6.92 -3.73
N TYR A 368 22.86 6.88 -3.06
CA TYR A 368 22.59 7.71 -1.90
C TYR A 368 23.25 7.16 -0.63
N ASP A 369 23.11 5.86 -0.38
CA ASP A 369 23.69 5.16 0.78
C ASP A 369 24.41 3.88 0.33
N PRO A 370 25.72 3.97 0.00
CA PRO A 370 26.49 2.83 -0.51
C PRO A 370 26.68 1.67 0.49
N GLU A 371 26.53 1.92 1.77
CA GLU A 371 26.69 0.91 2.83
C GLU A 371 25.38 0.19 3.16
N SER A 372 24.27 0.63 2.58
CA SER A 372 22.96 0.03 2.81
C SER A 372 22.77 -1.29 2.06
N ALA A 373 21.76 -2.05 2.47
CA ALA A 373 21.26 -3.20 1.74
C ALA A 373 19.92 -2.89 1.08
N VAL A 374 19.74 -3.36 -0.15
CA VAL A 374 18.46 -3.25 -0.85
C VAL A 374 17.91 -4.64 -1.09
N VAL A 375 16.68 -4.89 -0.67
CA VAL A 375 16.04 -6.21 -0.72
C VAL A 375 14.64 -6.13 -1.33
N PRO A 376 14.22 -7.11 -2.14
CA PRO A 376 12.83 -7.18 -2.57
C PRO A 376 11.95 -7.66 -1.43
N PHE A 377 10.67 -7.31 -1.42
CA PHE A 377 9.72 -7.85 -0.46
C PHE A 377 8.32 -8.00 -1.04
N CYS A 378 7.48 -8.74 -0.34
CA CYS A 378 6.05 -8.85 -0.60
C CYS A 378 5.29 -7.94 0.36
N MET A 379 4.47 -7.04 -0.18
CA MET A 379 3.62 -6.19 0.63
C MET A 379 2.46 -6.98 1.26
N GLY A 380 2.14 -6.68 2.51
CA GLY A 380 1.06 -7.33 3.26
C GLY A 380 -0.34 -6.83 2.92
N GLY A 381 -0.45 -5.66 2.32
CA GLY A 381 -1.68 -5.01 1.84
C GLY A 381 -1.88 -5.16 0.34
N GLY A 382 -2.61 -4.24 -0.25
CA GLY A 382 -2.79 -4.06 -1.68
C GLY A 382 -2.67 -2.58 -2.02
N THR A 383 -2.42 -2.28 -3.29
CA THR A 383 -2.25 -0.92 -3.81
C THR A 383 -2.93 -0.77 -5.17
N ASP A 384 -2.97 0.44 -5.71
CA ASP A 384 -3.38 0.73 -7.08
C ASP A 384 -2.59 -0.06 -8.15
N ALA A 385 -1.41 -0.57 -7.81
CA ALA A 385 -0.57 -1.38 -8.70
C ALA A 385 -1.31 -2.57 -9.31
N LYS A 386 -2.28 -3.14 -8.59
CA LYS A 386 -3.11 -4.25 -9.08
C LYS A 386 -3.91 -3.90 -10.34
N ALA A 387 -4.41 -2.66 -10.42
CA ALA A 387 -5.11 -2.20 -11.60
C ALA A 387 -4.16 -2.13 -12.81
N PHE A 388 -2.97 -1.57 -12.64
CA PHE A 388 -1.98 -1.44 -13.72
C PHE A 388 -1.40 -2.80 -14.16
N ALA A 389 -1.26 -3.73 -13.22
CA ALA A 389 -0.82 -5.10 -13.51
C ALA A 389 -1.75 -5.82 -14.52
N THR A 390 -3.04 -5.45 -14.59
CA THR A 390 -3.98 -6.01 -15.57
C THR A 390 -3.63 -5.66 -17.01
N LEU A 391 -2.90 -4.56 -17.21
CA LEU A 391 -2.38 -4.12 -18.52
C LEU A 391 -1.04 -4.77 -18.87
N GLY A 392 -0.50 -5.66 -18.02
CA GLY A 392 0.82 -6.28 -18.20
C GLY A 392 1.99 -5.37 -17.79
N ILE A 393 1.73 -4.31 -17.02
CA ILE A 393 2.75 -3.39 -16.50
C ILE A 393 3.43 -4.03 -15.28
N GLU A 394 4.77 -4.05 -15.25
CA GLU A 394 5.52 -4.47 -14.07
C GLU A 394 5.42 -3.42 -12.97
N CYS A 395 4.85 -3.76 -11.81
CA CYS A 395 4.59 -2.81 -10.74
C CYS A 395 5.53 -3.04 -9.55
N PHE A 396 6.07 -1.93 -9.04
CA PHE A 396 7.00 -1.92 -7.91
C PHE A 396 6.59 -0.88 -6.88
N GLY A 397 6.74 -1.22 -5.61
CA GLY A 397 6.63 -0.23 -4.55
C GLY A 397 7.95 0.49 -4.35
N PHE A 398 7.98 1.78 -4.72
CA PHE A 398 9.19 2.61 -4.64
C PHE A 398 8.84 4.06 -4.33
N THR A 399 8.78 4.37 -3.05
CA THR A 399 8.58 5.71 -2.48
C THR A 399 9.76 6.02 -1.55
N PRO A 400 10.94 6.34 -2.10
CA PRO A 400 12.16 6.42 -1.32
C PRO A 400 12.05 7.46 -0.20
N GLN A 401 12.45 7.06 1.00
CA GLN A 401 12.55 7.92 2.17
C GLN A 401 13.90 7.66 2.84
N THR A 402 14.68 8.71 3.06
CA THR A 402 15.98 8.56 3.72
C THR A 402 15.83 8.33 5.21
N ALA A 403 16.85 7.72 5.83
CA ALA A 403 16.97 7.73 7.28
C ALA A 403 17.05 9.17 7.80
N ASP A 404 16.33 9.47 8.87
CA ASP A 404 16.44 10.75 9.54
C ASP A 404 17.70 10.78 10.42
N PRO A 405 18.56 11.80 10.31
CA PRO A 405 19.81 11.87 11.08
C PRO A 405 19.61 11.87 12.60
N GLU A 406 18.43 12.24 13.09
CA GLU A 406 18.07 12.22 14.51
C GLU A 406 17.28 10.97 14.90
N GLY A 407 17.22 9.96 14.02
CA GLY A 407 16.55 8.69 14.25
C GLY A 407 15.00 8.76 14.26
N ARG A 408 14.42 9.84 13.73
CA ARG A 408 12.97 9.95 13.60
C ARG A 408 12.46 9.02 12.51
N THR A 409 11.33 8.39 12.73
CA THR A 409 10.66 7.50 11.76
C THR A 409 9.25 7.95 11.47
N SER A 410 8.72 7.60 10.30
CA SER A 410 7.29 7.76 9.99
C SER A 410 6.45 6.96 10.98
N ALA A 411 5.31 7.50 11.38
CA ALA A 411 4.43 6.84 12.34
C ALA A 411 2.98 7.25 12.13
N GLY A 412 2.08 6.42 12.62
CA GLY A 412 0.65 6.72 12.66
C GLY A 412 -0.07 6.48 11.33
N VAL A 413 0.51 5.74 10.38
CA VAL A 413 -0.20 5.32 9.16
C VAL A 413 -1.52 4.66 9.55
N HIS A 414 -2.66 5.13 9.00
CA HIS A 414 -4.03 4.78 9.38
C HIS A 414 -4.37 5.00 10.89
N GLY A 415 -3.42 5.50 11.68
CA GLY A 415 -3.56 5.72 13.13
C GLY A 415 -3.72 7.19 13.52
N ILE A 416 -3.46 7.46 14.80
CA ILE A 416 -3.52 8.78 15.41
C ILE A 416 -2.14 9.47 15.27
N ASP A 417 -2.13 10.80 15.10
CA ASP A 417 -0.93 11.63 15.03
C ASP A 417 0.06 11.15 13.94
N GLU A 418 -0.49 10.80 12.78
CA GLU A 418 0.29 10.43 11.60
C GLU A 418 1.28 11.53 11.25
N ARG A 419 2.53 11.11 10.95
CA ARG A 419 3.63 12.04 10.67
C ARG A 419 4.75 11.42 9.86
N ILE A 420 5.44 12.26 9.11
CA ILE A 420 6.65 11.89 8.35
C ILE A 420 7.80 12.84 8.70
N PRO A 421 9.06 12.36 8.87
CA PRO A 421 10.20 13.23 9.10
C PRO A 421 10.47 14.15 7.91
N VAL A 422 10.69 15.43 8.16
CA VAL A 422 11.05 16.44 7.13
C VAL A 422 12.29 16.01 6.34
N ALA A 423 13.31 15.50 7.03
CA ALA A 423 14.55 15.04 6.39
C ALA A 423 14.29 13.87 5.45
N SER A 424 13.44 12.91 5.87
CA SER A 424 13.13 11.71 5.08
C SER A 424 12.40 12.02 3.79
N VAL A 425 11.38 12.87 3.82
CA VAL A 425 10.63 13.23 2.61
C VAL A 425 11.45 14.12 1.67
N ASN A 426 12.23 15.05 2.22
CA ASN A 426 13.10 15.90 1.40
C ASN A 426 14.25 15.10 0.76
N GLY A 427 14.87 14.19 1.51
CA GLY A 427 15.92 13.31 0.98
C GLY A 427 15.37 12.29 -0.02
N GLY A 428 14.17 11.78 0.24
CA GLY A 428 13.50 10.84 -0.66
C GLY A 428 13.21 11.43 -2.05
N GLN A 429 12.84 12.71 -2.13
CA GLN A 429 12.63 13.41 -3.39
C GLN A 429 13.92 13.44 -4.24
N LEU A 430 15.08 13.62 -3.63
CA LEU A 430 16.36 13.62 -4.34
C LEU A 430 16.64 12.23 -4.95
N ILE A 431 16.37 11.17 -4.21
CA ILE A 431 16.53 9.79 -4.71
C ILE A 431 15.54 9.51 -5.84
N LEU A 432 14.27 9.91 -5.68
CA LEU A 432 13.23 9.75 -6.70
C LEU A 432 13.64 10.48 -7.99
N SER A 433 14.06 11.74 -7.91
CA SER A 433 14.49 12.53 -9.06
C SER A 433 15.72 11.92 -9.74
N ASP A 434 16.73 11.46 -8.97
CA ASP A 434 17.91 10.79 -9.51
C ASP A 434 17.57 9.49 -10.24
N PHE A 435 16.67 8.68 -9.68
CA PHE A 435 16.16 7.48 -10.33
C PHE A 435 15.49 7.80 -11.65
N LEU A 436 14.52 8.72 -11.65
CA LEU A 436 13.72 9.08 -12.83
C LEU A 436 14.53 9.70 -13.96
N LEU A 437 15.67 10.32 -13.67
CA LEU A 437 16.57 10.89 -14.67
C LEU A 437 17.52 9.86 -15.31
N LYS A 438 17.77 8.75 -14.64
CA LYS A 438 18.77 7.74 -15.04
C LYS A 438 18.17 6.45 -15.58
N VAL A 439 16.88 6.25 -15.37
CA VAL A 439 16.16 5.06 -15.81
C VAL A 439 15.74 5.12 -17.28
#